data_5019d8f689fb342061f82a093a5fee1d
#
_entry.id   5019d8f689fb342061f82a093a5fee1d
#
_cell.length_a   1.000
_cell.length_b   1.000
_cell.length_c   1.000
_cell.angle_alpha   90.00
_cell.angle_beta   90.00
_cell.angle_gamma   90.00
#
_symmetry.space_group_name_H-M   'P 1'
#
loop_
_entity.id
_entity.type
_entity.pdbx_description
1 polymer ?
#
loop_
_entity_poly.entity_id
_entity_poly.type
_entity_poly.pdbx_seq_one_letter_code
_entity_poly.pdbx_strand_id
1 'polypeptide(L)'
;MSEYMEKHTVSRLIGAPPGYVGYDEGGQLTEAVRRHPYSVILLDEIEKAHADVFNVLLQVLDDGRLTDGKGRIVDFKNTLIIMTSNLGSNEIMKAQGSMDREKIQQMLMNFFRPEFLNRVDDIVVFKPLQAEQIKEIVKLVLRELGDRLNKQLELTLTYTDEAVAFLAKAGFDPAFGARPLKRLIVHTVENILGKKIVAGEIKNGDKVEVVLVLSLIHI
;
A
#
# COMPACT_ATOMS: atom_id res chain seq x y z
N MET A 1 -8.26 -2.18 -6.08
CA MET A 1 -9.37 -2.26 -7.09
C MET A 1 -9.69 -3.69 -7.53
N SER A 2 -9.07 -4.69 -6.94
CA SER A 2 -9.33 -6.11 -7.26
C SER A 2 -10.78 -6.58 -7.01
N GLU A 3 -11.53 -5.90 -6.16
CA GLU A 3 -12.96 -6.20 -5.91
C GLU A 3 -13.91 -5.59 -6.97
N TYR A 4 -13.37 -4.78 -7.90
CA TYR A 4 -14.12 -4.06 -8.92
C TYR A 4 -13.70 -4.48 -10.34
N MET A 5 -13.33 -5.75 -10.51
CA MET A 5 -12.91 -6.31 -11.80
C MET A 5 -14.11 -6.62 -12.72
N GLU A 6 -15.27 -6.81 -12.16
CA GLU A 6 -16.48 -7.20 -12.92
C GLU A 6 -17.47 -6.05 -13.02
N LYS A 7 -18.18 -5.98 -14.15
CA LYS A 7 -19.14 -4.91 -14.44
C LYS A 7 -20.18 -4.69 -13.33
N HIS A 8 -20.71 -5.75 -12.76
CA HIS A 8 -21.74 -5.64 -11.72
C HIS A 8 -21.21 -5.07 -10.41
N THR A 9 -19.87 -5.11 -10.18
CA THR A 9 -19.27 -4.56 -8.97
C THR A 9 -19.16 -3.04 -8.99
N VAL A 10 -19.27 -2.40 -10.17
CA VAL A 10 -19.24 -0.94 -10.30
C VAL A 10 -20.42 -0.30 -9.56
N SER A 11 -21.60 -0.95 -9.56
CA SER A 11 -22.76 -0.49 -8.80
C SER A 11 -22.50 -0.43 -7.28
N ARG A 12 -21.53 -1.19 -6.76
CA ARG A 12 -21.12 -1.08 -5.34
C ARG A 12 -20.40 0.23 -5.04
N LEU A 13 -19.72 0.84 -6.04
CA LEU A 13 -19.06 2.14 -5.87
C LEU A 13 -20.07 3.29 -5.81
N ILE A 14 -21.02 3.31 -6.74
CA ILE A 14 -21.95 4.43 -6.93
C ILE A 14 -23.34 4.19 -6.34
N GLY A 15 -23.68 2.96 -6.00
CA GLY A 15 -24.99 2.50 -5.58
C GLY A 15 -25.76 1.80 -6.71
N ALA A 16 -26.57 0.82 -6.35
CA ALA A 16 -27.45 0.13 -7.28
C ALA A 16 -28.62 1.04 -7.69
N PRO A 17 -29.09 0.96 -8.95
CA PRO A 17 -30.29 1.67 -9.38
C PRO A 17 -31.57 1.08 -8.72
N PRO A 18 -32.69 1.82 -8.72
CA PRO A 18 -33.96 1.33 -8.18
C PRO A 18 -34.37 -0.04 -8.73
N GLY A 19 -34.77 -0.92 -7.83
CA GLY A 19 -35.24 -2.29 -8.20
C GLY A 19 -34.09 -3.34 -8.22
N TYR A 20 -32.86 -2.96 -7.98
CA TYR A 20 -31.72 -3.91 -7.87
C TYR A 20 -31.35 -4.17 -6.42
N VAL A 21 -30.78 -5.35 -6.15
CA VAL A 21 -30.26 -5.73 -4.82
C VAL A 21 -29.15 -4.75 -4.42
N GLY A 22 -29.20 -4.26 -3.17
CA GLY A 22 -28.23 -3.30 -2.65
C GLY A 22 -28.61 -1.82 -2.86
N TYR A 23 -29.80 -1.51 -3.40
CA TYR A 23 -30.26 -0.13 -3.59
C TYR A 23 -30.29 0.67 -2.28
N ASP A 24 -30.75 0.06 -1.18
CA ASP A 24 -30.84 0.73 0.12
C ASP A 24 -29.49 1.03 0.76
N GLU A 25 -28.48 0.23 0.49
CA GLU A 25 -27.14 0.37 1.06
C GLU A 25 -26.39 1.61 0.54
N GLY A 26 -26.72 2.07 -0.69
CA GLY A 26 -25.99 3.15 -1.36
C GLY A 26 -24.63 2.71 -1.90
N GLY A 27 -23.91 3.61 -2.57
CA GLY A 27 -22.58 3.31 -3.11
C GLY A 27 -21.50 3.54 -2.07
N GLN A 28 -20.53 2.63 -1.99
CA GLN A 28 -19.42 2.71 -1.03
C GLN A 28 -18.63 4.02 -1.18
N LEU A 29 -18.29 4.39 -2.41
CA LEU A 29 -17.54 5.62 -2.70
C LEU A 29 -18.43 6.86 -2.46
N THR A 30 -19.62 6.87 -3.01
CA THR A 30 -20.52 8.02 -2.94
C THR A 30 -21.00 8.29 -1.51
N GLU A 31 -21.33 7.27 -0.72
CA GLU A 31 -21.72 7.45 0.68
C GLU A 31 -20.53 7.86 1.56
N ALA A 32 -19.32 7.34 1.31
CA ALA A 32 -18.11 7.74 2.06
C ALA A 32 -17.83 9.23 1.86
N VAL A 33 -17.82 9.71 0.62
CA VAL A 33 -17.56 11.12 0.30
C VAL A 33 -18.69 12.02 0.78
N ARG A 34 -19.95 11.60 0.64
CA ARG A 34 -21.10 12.36 1.14
C ARG A 34 -21.03 12.60 2.65
N ARG A 35 -20.54 11.60 3.41
CA ARG A 35 -20.37 11.73 4.88
C ARG A 35 -19.11 12.52 5.26
N HIS A 36 -18.05 12.38 4.47
CA HIS A 36 -16.75 13.00 4.70
C HIS A 36 -16.28 13.72 3.42
N PRO A 37 -16.78 14.94 3.14
CA PRO A 37 -16.45 15.67 1.90
C PRO A 37 -14.97 16.00 1.76
N TYR A 38 -14.25 16.17 2.87
CA TYR A 38 -12.80 16.40 2.90
C TYR A 38 -12.09 15.09 3.20
N SER A 39 -11.79 14.33 2.16
CA SER A 39 -11.20 12.99 2.32
C SER A 39 -10.14 12.69 1.29
N VAL A 40 -9.27 11.74 1.62
CA VAL A 40 -8.32 11.13 0.69
C VAL A 40 -8.89 9.79 0.25
N ILE A 41 -9.03 9.62 -1.06
CA ILE A 41 -9.54 8.40 -1.69
C ILE A 41 -8.35 7.67 -2.29
N LEU A 42 -8.06 6.47 -1.79
CA LEU A 42 -7.02 5.60 -2.34
C LEU A 42 -7.64 4.50 -3.19
N LEU A 43 -7.29 4.47 -4.47
CA LEU A 43 -7.67 3.44 -5.43
C LEU A 43 -6.45 2.58 -5.74
N ASP A 44 -6.26 1.52 -4.98
CA ASP A 44 -5.10 0.65 -5.10
C ASP A 44 -5.24 -0.34 -6.26
N GLU A 45 -4.16 -0.53 -7.05
CA GLU A 45 -4.13 -1.40 -8.24
C GLU A 45 -5.23 -1.05 -9.25
N ILE A 46 -5.26 0.21 -9.68
CA ILE A 46 -6.31 0.75 -10.56
C ILE A 46 -6.42 0.00 -11.89
N GLU A 47 -5.31 -0.57 -12.39
CA GLU A 47 -5.27 -1.36 -13.62
C GLU A 47 -6.13 -2.64 -13.56
N LYS A 48 -6.49 -3.11 -12.38
CA LYS A 48 -7.35 -4.29 -12.19
C LYS A 48 -8.84 -3.96 -12.29
N ALA A 49 -9.19 -2.69 -12.27
CA ALA A 49 -10.59 -2.26 -12.29
C ALA A 49 -11.24 -2.52 -13.65
N HIS A 50 -12.55 -2.82 -13.62
CA HIS A 50 -13.35 -2.90 -14.84
C HIS A 50 -13.37 -1.56 -15.59
N ALA A 51 -13.50 -1.58 -16.92
CA ALA A 51 -13.51 -0.39 -17.75
C ALA A 51 -14.57 0.65 -17.33
N ASP A 52 -15.71 0.22 -16.80
CA ASP A 52 -16.78 1.12 -16.34
C ASP A 52 -16.37 1.92 -15.08
N VAL A 53 -15.40 1.46 -14.27
CA VAL A 53 -14.85 2.24 -13.15
C VAL A 53 -14.17 3.50 -13.68
N PHE A 54 -13.43 3.40 -14.80
CA PHE A 54 -12.79 4.57 -15.41
C PHE A 54 -13.81 5.58 -15.92
N ASN A 55 -14.97 5.15 -16.41
CA ASN A 55 -16.05 6.05 -16.81
C ASN A 55 -16.61 6.83 -15.59
N VAL A 56 -16.75 6.16 -14.45
CA VAL A 56 -17.13 6.81 -13.19
C VAL A 56 -16.09 7.81 -12.74
N LEU A 57 -14.80 7.42 -12.78
CA LEU A 57 -13.70 8.31 -12.39
C LEU A 57 -13.56 9.51 -13.34
N LEU A 58 -13.77 9.33 -14.65
CA LEU A 58 -13.78 10.46 -15.59
C LEU A 58 -14.82 11.50 -15.20
N GLN A 59 -16.05 11.09 -14.84
CA GLN A 59 -17.06 12.03 -14.38
C GLN A 59 -16.63 12.79 -13.12
N VAL A 60 -15.99 12.10 -12.18
CA VAL A 60 -15.45 12.74 -10.96
C VAL A 60 -14.33 13.72 -11.29
N LEU A 61 -13.38 13.33 -12.14
CA LEU A 61 -12.22 14.15 -12.49
C LEU A 61 -12.60 15.36 -13.36
N ASP A 62 -13.63 15.23 -14.23
CA ASP A 62 -14.10 16.31 -15.09
C ASP A 62 -15.00 17.30 -14.35
N ASP A 63 -16.03 16.80 -13.68
CA ASP A 63 -17.12 17.61 -13.12
C ASP A 63 -16.90 17.93 -11.62
N GLY A 64 -15.99 17.21 -10.95
CA GLY A 64 -15.84 17.26 -9.49
C GLY A 64 -17.07 16.76 -8.74
N ARG A 65 -17.92 15.97 -9.38
CA ARG A 65 -19.17 15.46 -8.82
C ARG A 65 -19.56 14.12 -9.43
N LEU A 66 -20.36 13.35 -8.71
CA LEU A 66 -20.86 12.06 -9.17
C LEU A 66 -22.33 11.90 -8.75
N THR A 67 -23.17 11.42 -9.66
CA THR A 67 -24.55 11.06 -9.32
C THR A 67 -24.59 9.63 -8.81
N ASP A 68 -25.14 9.43 -7.61
CA ASP A 68 -25.29 8.10 -7.02
C ASP A 68 -26.48 7.33 -7.60
N GLY A 69 -26.58 6.02 -7.26
CA GLY A 69 -27.68 5.17 -7.71
C GLY A 69 -29.08 5.61 -7.26
N LYS A 70 -29.18 6.55 -6.32
CA LYS A 70 -30.42 7.16 -5.84
C LYS A 70 -30.73 8.51 -6.51
N GLY A 71 -29.91 8.92 -7.49
CA GLY A 71 -30.05 10.20 -8.19
C GLY A 71 -29.52 11.42 -7.41
N ARG A 72 -28.82 11.23 -6.30
CA ARG A 72 -28.26 12.34 -5.52
C ARG A 72 -26.89 12.73 -6.09
N ILE A 73 -26.63 14.03 -6.16
CA ILE A 73 -25.31 14.55 -6.57
C ILE A 73 -24.40 14.59 -5.36
N VAL A 74 -23.23 13.95 -5.48
CA VAL A 74 -22.17 13.93 -4.46
C VAL A 74 -21.01 14.80 -4.97
N ASP A 75 -20.56 15.75 -4.15
CA ASP A 75 -19.49 16.68 -4.48
C ASP A 75 -18.14 16.08 -4.08
N PHE A 76 -17.20 16.00 -5.04
CA PHE A 76 -15.84 15.49 -4.90
C PHE A 76 -14.77 16.57 -4.94
N LYS A 77 -15.14 17.86 -5.08
CA LYS A 77 -14.18 18.96 -5.29
C LYS A 77 -13.17 19.14 -4.16
N ASN A 78 -13.52 18.68 -2.96
CA ASN A 78 -12.66 18.75 -1.78
C ASN A 78 -11.98 17.40 -1.46
N THR A 79 -11.96 16.45 -2.40
CA THR A 79 -11.30 15.16 -2.21
C THR A 79 -9.95 15.13 -2.92
N LEU A 80 -8.98 14.44 -2.33
CA LEU A 80 -7.74 14.06 -2.99
C LEU A 80 -7.85 12.60 -3.45
N ILE A 81 -7.72 12.37 -4.75
CA ILE A 81 -7.77 11.01 -5.31
C ILE A 81 -6.34 10.55 -5.61
N ILE A 82 -5.95 9.45 -4.99
CA ILE A 82 -4.65 8.79 -5.20
C ILE A 82 -4.92 7.44 -5.84
N MET A 83 -4.28 7.19 -6.97
CA MET A 83 -4.36 5.92 -7.69
C MET A 83 -2.98 5.26 -7.69
N THR A 84 -2.89 3.99 -7.31
CA THR A 84 -1.65 3.23 -7.44
C THR A 84 -1.75 2.23 -8.58
N SER A 85 -0.62 1.93 -9.22
CA SER A 85 -0.54 0.94 -10.30
C SER A 85 0.82 0.26 -10.32
N ASN A 86 0.82 -1.01 -10.70
CA ASN A 86 2.03 -1.80 -10.95
C ASN A 86 2.42 -1.87 -12.43
N LEU A 87 1.73 -1.10 -13.28
CA LEU A 87 2.03 -1.05 -14.71
C LEU A 87 3.47 -0.57 -14.94
N GLY A 88 4.18 -1.28 -15.82
CA GLY A 88 5.55 -0.94 -16.18
C GLY A 88 6.61 -1.23 -15.12
N SER A 89 6.26 -1.92 -14.01
CA SER A 89 7.23 -2.23 -12.96
C SER A 89 8.45 -2.98 -13.48
N ASN A 90 8.28 -3.92 -14.41
CA ASN A 90 9.37 -4.70 -14.99
C ASN A 90 10.30 -3.83 -15.84
N GLU A 91 9.75 -2.91 -16.61
CA GLU A 91 10.49 -1.98 -17.46
C GLU A 91 11.26 -0.97 -16.60
N ILE A 92 10.63 -0.45 -15.56
CA ILE A 92 11.25 0.48 -14.60
C ILE A 92 12.39 -0.22 -13.85
N MET A 93 12.22 -1.49 -13.45
CA MET A 93 13.29 -2.28 -12.80
C MET A 93 14.46 -2.51 -13.76
N LYS A 94 14.22 -2.91 -15.02
CA LYS A 94 15.26 -3.10 -16.04
C LYS A 94 16.04 -1.82 -16.32
N ALA A 95 15.36 -0.67 -16.29
CA ALA A 95 15.97 0.64 -16.49
C ALA A 95 16.65 1.21 -15.23
N GLN A 96 16.71 0.43 -14.13
CA GLN A 96 17.28 0.85 -12.83
C GLN A 96 16.70 2.18 -12.33
N GLY A 97 15.46 2.47 -12.65
CA GLY A 97 14.77 3.71 -12.26
C GLY A 97 15.14 4.96 -13.07
N SER A 98 15.90 4.80 -14.16
CA SER A 98 16.31 5.91 -15.06
C SER A 98 15.44 6.02 -16.32
N MET A 99 14.18 5.65 -16.23
CA MET A 99 13.26 5.73 -17.38
C MET A 99 12.78 7.16 -17.60
N ASP A 100 12.84 7.62 -18.86
CA ASP A 100 12.36 8.94 -19.26
C ASP A 100 10.83 9.06 -19.09
N ARG A 101 10.38 10.26 -18.71
CA ARG A 101 8.96 10.56 -18.50
C ARG A 101 8.10 10.23 -19.71
N GLU A 102 8.61 10.47 -20.91
CA GLU A 102 7.94 10.17 -22.19
C GLU A 102 7.68 8.67 -22.38
N LYS A 103 8.64 7.81 -22.03
CA LYS A 103 8.48 6.35 -22.12
C LYS A 103 7.44 5.84 -21.12
N ILE A 104 7.42 6.41 -19.92
CA ILE A 104 6.41 6.09 -18.92
C ILE A 104 5.03 6.48 -19.41
N GLN A 105 4.88 7.69 -19.98
CA GLN A 105 3.62 8.16 -20.52
C GLN A 105 3.13 7.28 -21.69
N GLN A 106 4.02 6.91 -22.63
CA GLN A 106 3.69 5.98 -23.71
C GLN A 106 3.23 4.61 -23.18
N MET A 107 3.89 4.11 -22.14
CA MET A 107 3.52 2.84 -21.53
C MET A 107 2.14 2.90 -20.89
N LEU A 108 1.82 4.00 -20.18
CA LEU A 108 0.51 4.21 -19.58
C LEU A 108 -0.60 4.35 -20.63
N MET A 109 -0.31 4.97 -21.80
CA MET A 109 -1.26 5.09 -22.92
C MET A 109 -1.64 3.74 -23.54
N ASN A 110 -0.86 2.67 -23.33
CA ASN A 110 -1.22 1.32 -23.79
C ASN A 110 -2.31 0.67 -22.91
N PHE A 111 -2.51 1.17 -21.69
CA PHE A 111 -3.45 0.61 -20.71
C PHE A 111 -4.63 1.54 -20.41
N PHE A 112 -4.36 2.83 -20.34
CA PHE A 112 -5.36 3.83 -20.02
C PHE A 112 -5.72 4.66 -21.25
N ARG A 113 -6.97 5.03 -21.37
CA ARG A 113 -7.41 5.94 -22.45
C ARG A 113 -6.74 7.30 -22.27
N PRO A 114 -6.32 7.96 -23.39
CA PRO A 114 -5.71 9.29 -23.33
C PRO A 114 -6.56 10.32 -22.58
N GLU A 115 -7.89 10.27 -22.73
CA GLU A 115 -8.83 11.13 -22.02
C GLU A 115 -8.72 11.02 -20.51
N PHE A 116 -8.49 9.81 -19.98
CA PHE A 116 -8.30 9.58 -18.55
C PHE A 116 -6.95 10.13 -18.05
N LEU A 117 -5.87 9.83 -18.78
CA LEU A 117 -4.52 10.32 -18.42
C LEU A 117 -4.43 11.84 -18.44
N ASN A 118 -5.16 12.52 -19.33
CA ASN A 118 -5.19 13.97 -19.41
C ASN A 118 -5.91 14.65 -18.23
N ARG A 119 -6.62 13.88 -17.38
CA ARG A 119 -7.31 14.37 -16.19
C ARG A 119 -6.52 14.09 -14.89
N VAL A 120 -5.43 13.35 -14.99
CA VAL A 120 -4.54 13.11 -13.87
C VAL A 120 -3.58 14.28 -13.74
N ASP A 121 -3.58 14.95 -12.59
CA ASP A 121 -2.78 16.15 -12.36
C ASP A 121 -1.28 15.86 -12.34
N ASP A 122 -0.87 14.74 -11.72
CA ASP A 122 0.54 14.35 -11.66
C ASP A 122 0.72 12.82 -11.64
N ILE A 123 1.86 12.38 -12.20
CA ILE A 123 2.27 10.97 -12.24
C ILE A 123 3.59 10.83 -11.52
N VAL A 124 3.54 10.20 -10.34
CA VAL A 124 4.72 9.94 -9.51
C VAL A 124 5.24 8.54 -9.75
N VAL A 125 6.50 8.44 -10.19
CA VAL A 125 7.16 7.15 -10.45
C VAL A 125 8.05 6.78 -9.29
N PHE A 126 7.75 5.66 -8.65
CA PHE A 126 8.58 5.12 -7.59
C PHE A 126 9.76 4.33 -8.18
N LYS A 127 10.96 4.70 -7.75
CA LYS A 127 12.19 4.00 -8.15
C LYS A 127 12.34 2.69 -7.36
N PRO A 128 13.05 1.69 -7.93
CA PRO A 128 13.44 0.49 -7.18
C PRO A 128 14.22 0.85 -5.92
N LEU A 129 13.97 0.13 -4.83
CA LEU A 129 14.66 0.35 -3.56
C LEU A 129 16.15 -0.03 -3.69
N GLN A 130 17.02 0.83 -3.17
CA GLN A 130 18.43 0.59 -3.05
C GLN A 130 18.79 -0.08 -1.71
N ALA A 131 19.95 -0.70 -1.62
CA ALA A 131 20.37 -1.46 -0.44
C ALA A 131 20.34 -0.63 0.87
N GLU A 132 20.74 0.64 0.80
CA GLU A 132 20.71 1.56 1.94
C GLU A 132 19.27 1.83 2.40
N GLN A 133 18.36 2.03 1.47
CA GLN A 133 16.94 2.25 1.78
C GLN A 133 16.30 1.01 2.41
N ILE A 134 16.71 -0.19 1.98
CA ILE A 134 16.23 -1.44 2.57
C ILE A 134 16.70 -1.56 4.03
N LYS A 135 17.95 -1.19 4.34
CA LYS A 135 18.45 -1.13 5.73
C LYS A 135 17.63 -0.16 6.59
N GLU A 136 17.29 1.00 6.06
CA GLU A 136 16.43 1.96 6.79
C GLU A 136 15.03 1.41 7.03
N ILE A 137 14.46 0.67 6.08
CA ILE A 137 13.17 -0.02 6.27
C ILE A 137 13.29 -1.09 7.38
N VAL A 138 14.39 -1.87 7.43
CA VAL A 138 14.65 -2.82 8.52
C VAL A 138 14.64 -2.11 9.87
N LYS A 139 15.41 -1.01 9.99
CA LYS A 139 15.48 -0.23 11.23
C LYS A 139 14.11 0.31 11.65
N LEU A 140 13.31 0.77 10.67
CA LEU A 140 11.95 1.25 10.95
C LEU A 140 11.06 0.14 11.52
N VAL A 141 11.07 -1.04 10.90
CA VAL A 141 10.26 -2.19 11.36
C VAL A 141 10.71 -2.69 12.73
N LEU A 142 12.04 -2.75 12.98
CA LEU A 142 12.58 -3.11 14.29
C LEU A 142 12.24 -2.07 15.36
N ARG A 143 12.22 -0.79 15.01
CA ARG A 143 11.80 0.29 15.92
C ARG A 143 10.32 0.18 16.27
N GLU A 144 9.45 -0.05 15.28
CA GLU A 144 8.01 -0.27 15.53
C GLU A 144 7.77 -1.47 16.46
N LEU A 145 8.54 -2.55 16.29
CA LEU A 145 8.52 -3.71 17.18
C LEU A 145 8.97 -3.34 18.59
N GLY A 146 10.11 -2.62 18.71
CA GLY A 146 10.64 -2.13 19.98
C GLY A 146 9.65 -1.23 20.73
N ASP A 147 9.02 -0.29 20.04
CA ASP A 147 8.02 0.61 20.63
C ASP A 147 6.80 -0.17 21.17
N ARG A 148 6.36 -1.20 20.44
CA ARG A 148 5.28 -2.07 20.86
C ARG A 148 5.66 -2.90 22.11
N LEU A 149 6.85 -3.50 22.10
CA LEU A 149 7.37 -4.26 23.24
C LEU A 149 7.57 -3.39 24.48
N ASN A 150 8.06 -2.18 24.28
CA ASN A 150 8.24 -1.23 25.38
C ASN A 150 6.90 -0.83 26.02
N LYS A 151 5.88 -0.54 25.21
CA LYS A 151 4.54 -0.19 25.70
C LYS A 151 3.84 -1.32 26.46
N GLN A 152 4.09 -2.57 26.05
CA GLN A 152 3.37 -3.74 26.61
C GLN A 152 4.11 -4.40 27.76
N LEU A 153 5.45 -4.43 27.72
CA LEU A 153 6.29 -5.23 28.59
C LEU A 153 7.48 -4.44 29.18
N GLU A 154 7.56 -3.13 28.93
CA GLU A 154 8.69 -2.26 29.33
C GLU A 154 10.05 -2.76 28.78
N LEU A 155 10.04 -3.63 27.76
CA LEU A 155 11.25 -4.17 27.14
C LEU A 155 11.95 -3.11 26.27
N THR A 156 13.27 -3.06 26.37
CA THR A 156 14.09 -2.24 25.48
C THR A 156 14.72 -3.12 24.42
N LEU A 157 14.35 -2.92 23.14
CA LEU A 157 14.94 -3.65 22.00
C LEU A 157 16.03 -2.81 21.35
N THR A 158 17.23 -3.39 21.22
CA THR A 158 18.36 -2.86 20.48
C THR A 158 18.79 -3.84 19.38
N TYR A 159 19.59 -3.41 18.43
CA TYR A 159 20.08 -4.26 17.33
C TYR A 159 21.43 -3.78 16.81
N THR A 160 22.25 -4.71 16.34
CA THR A 160 23.53 -4.40 15.72
C THR A 160 23.38 -4.08 14.23
N ASP A 161 24.34 -3.35 13.66
CA ASP A 161 24.36 -3.03 12.23
C ASP A 161 24.54 -4.28 11.35
N GLU A 162 25.24 -5.31 11.84
CA GLU A 162 25.40 -6.60 11.18
C GLU A 162 24.05 -7.34 11.07
N ALA A 163 23.25 -7.33 12.15
CA ALA A 163 21.91 -7.90 12.14
C ALA A 163 20.98 -7.17 11.14
N VAL A 164 21.05 -5.83 11.11
CA VAL A 164 20.32 -5.02 10.13
C VAL A 164 20.72 -5.37 8.71
N ALA A 165 22.03 -5.46 8.43
CA ALA A 165 22.54 -5.79 7.09
C ALA A 165 22.12 -7.18 6.65
N PHE A 166 22.15 -8.16 7.55
CA PHE A 166 21.70 -9.53 7.28
C PHE A 166 20.20 -9.57 6.97
N LEU A 167 19.36 -8.94 7.81
CA LEU A 167 17.91 -8.89 7.61
C LEU A 167 17.56 -8.17 6.30
N ALA A 168 18.26 -7.09 5.97
CA ALA A 168 18.08 -6.36 4.73
C ALA A 168 18.37 -7.25 3.50
N LYS A 169 19.48 -8.00 3.54
CA LYS A 169 19.87 -8.91 2.45
C LYS A 169 18.93 -10.11 2.32
N ALA A 170 18.56 -10.73 3.45
CA ALA A 170 17.72 -11.93 3.47
C ALA A 170 16.22 -11.63 3.22
N GLY A 171 15.77 -10.42 3.57
CA GLY A 171 14.36 -10.02 3.45
C GLY A 171 14.02 -9.26 2.17
N PHE A 172 14.99 -8.95 1.33
CA PHE A 172 14.75 -8.28 0.05
C PHE A 172 14.60 -9.29 -1.09
N ASP A 173 13.58 -9.10 -1.89
CA ASP A 173 13.34 -9.85 -3.12
C ASP A 173 13.17 -8.86 -4.27
N PRO A 174 13.91 -8.99 -5.40
CA PRO A 174 13.78 -8.08 -6.53
C PRO A 174 12.38 -7.96 -7.11
N ALA A 175 11.58 -9.04 -7.08
CA ALA A 175 10.22 -9.06 -7.61
C ALA A 175 9.17 -8.52 -6.61
N PHE A 176 9.38 -8.77 -5.30
CA PHE A 176 8.44 -8.42 -4.25
C PHE A 176 8.89 -7.23 -3.39
N GLY A 177 10.09 -6.69 -3.65
CA GLY A 177 10.68 -5.57 -2.93
C GLY A 177 10.91 -5.88 -1.45
N ALA A 178 10.50 -4.98 -0.57
CA ALA A 178 10.62 -5.13 0.88
C ALA A 178 9.43 -5.86 1.55
N ARG A 179 8.43 -6.32 0.79
CA ARG A 179 7.26 -7.04 1.37
C ARG A 179 7.64 -8.29 2.16
N PRO A 180 8.61 -9.14 1.71
CA PRO A 180 9.03 -10.32 2.48
C PRO A 180 9.75 -9.97 3.78
N LEU A 181 10.34 -8.77 3.87
CA LEU A 181 11.13 -8.32 5.02
C LEU A 181 10.34 -8.35 6.33
N LYS A 182 9.10 -7.85 6.32
CA LYS A 182 8.26 -7.86 7.52
C LYS A 182 8.00 -9.28 8.02
N ARG A 183 7.72 -10.22 7.10
CA ARG A 183 7.55 -11.64 7.44
C ARG A 183 8.84 -12.24 8.01
N LEU A 184 9.98 -11.93 7.40
CA LEU A 184 11.27 -12.40 7.90
C LEU A 184 11.51 -11.92 9.33
N ILE A 185 11.33 -10.63 9.62
CA ILE A 185 11.51 -10.07 10.96
C ILE A 185 10.55 -10.73 11.96
N VAL A 186 9.28 -10.95 11.61
CA VAL A 186 8.35 -11.69 12.45
C VAL A 186 8.89 -13.08 12.79
N HIS A 187 9.37 -13.82 11.79
CA HIS A 187 9.84 -15.20 12.00
C HIS A 187 11.18 -15.27 12.75
N THR A 188 12.12 -14.39 12.46
CA THR A 188 13.49 -14.47 13.00
C THR A 188 13.69 -13.64 14.27
N VAL A 189 12.87 -12.65 14.53
CA VAL A 189 12.99 -11.79 15.73
C VAL A 189 11.76 -11.94 16.61
N GLU A 190 10.58 -11.56 16.14
CA GLU A 190 9.38 -11.49 16.98
C GLU A 190 8.98 -12.86 17.56
N ASN A 191 8.98 -13.92 16.75
CA ASN A 191 8.65 -15.28 17.23
C ASN A 191 9.67 -15.83 18.23
N ILE A 192 10.96 -15.52 18.05
CA ILE A 192 12.02 -15.95 18.98
C ILE A 192 11.85 -15.21 20.31
N LEU A 193 11.66 -13.89 20.26
CA LEU A 193 11.35 -13.09 21.44
C LEU A 193 10.12 -13.62 22.17
N GLY A 194 9.03 -13.89 21.45
CA GLY A 194 7.82 -14.42 22.04
C GLY A 194 8.03 -15.75 22.77
N LYS A 195 8.80 -16.65 22.18
CA LYS A 195 9.15 -17.94 22.83
C LYS A 195 9.94 -17.73 24.11
N LYS A 196 10.93 -16.85 24.12
CA LYS A 196 11.76 -16.56 25.30
C LYS A 196 10.98 -15.86 26.41
N ILE A 197 10.05 -14.97 26.06
CA ILE A 197 9.14 -14.32 27.02
C ILE A 197 8.22 -15.37 27.67
N VAL A 198 7.60 -16.26 26.87
CA VAL A 198 6.73 -17.32 27.38
C VAL A 198 7.50 -18.32 28.25
N ALA A 199 8.77 -18.61 27.89
CA ALA A 199 9.65 -19.47 28.71
C ALA A 199 10.14 -18.80 30.00
N GLY A 200 9.88 -17.50 30.20
CA GLY A 200 10.34 -16.75 31.36
C GLY A 200 11.83 -16.39 31.32
N GLU A 201 12.50 -16.57 30.18
CA GLU A 201 13.90 -16.20 29.96
C GLU A 201 14.07 -14.68 29.84
N ILE A 202 13.04 -13.99 29.32
CA ILE A 202 12.96 -12.53 29.20
C ILE A 202 11.81 -12.03 30.07
N LYS A 203 12.09 -11.05 30.90
CA LYS A 203 11.13 -10.47 31.86
C LYS A 203 10.84 -9.01 31.54
N ASN A 204 9.76 -8.48 32.09
CA ASN A 204 9.41 -7.07 31.97
C ASN A 204 10.58 -6.19 32.47
N GLY A 205 10.90 -5.16 31.69
CA GLY A 205 11.99 -4.23 32.00
C GLY A 205 13.37 -4.64 31.46
N ASP A 206 13.50 -5.85 30.88
CA ASP A 206 14.79 -6.31 30.35
C ASP A 206 15.22 -5.53 29.10
N LYS A 207 16.54 -5.52 28.89
CA LYS A 207 17.15 -5.03 27.65
C LYS A 207 17.54 -6.22 26.77
N VAL A 208 17.10 -6.20 25.53
CA VAL A 208 17.26 -7.29 24.58
C VAL A 208 17.97 -6.77 23.35
N GLU A 209 18.99 -7.46 22.88
CA GLU A 209 19.73 -7.08 21.69
C GLU A 209 19.63 -8.14 20.60
N VAL A 210 19.27 -7.69 19.38
CA VAL A 210 19.25 -8.54 18.18
C VAL A 210 20.63 -8.53 17.55
N VAL A 211 21.30 -9.68 17.55
CA VAL A 211 22.67 -9.85 17.05
C VAL A 211 22.74 -10.91 15.95
N LEU A 212 23.77 -10.84 15.12
CA LEU A 212 24.08 -11.85 14.12
C LEU A 212 25.22 -12.75 14.61
N VAL A 213 24.96 -14.05 14.80
CA VAL A 213 25.99 -15.04 15.18
C VAL A 213 25.94 -16.20 14.19
N LEU A 214 27.10 -16.52 13.58
CA LEU A 214 27.23 -17.61 12.61
C LEU A 214 26.13 -17.62 11.51
N SER A 215 25.82 -16.44 10.97
CA SER A 215 24.78 -16.22 9.95
C SER A 215 23.35 -16.53 10.42
N LEU A 216 23.10 -16.51 11.72
CA LEU A 216 21.76 -16.63 12.34
C LEU A 216 21.47 -15.44 13.23
N ILE A 217 20.21 -15.05 13.30
CA ILE A 217 19.77 -14.01 14.26
C ILE A 217 19.63 -14.63 15.66
N HIS A 218 20.25 -14.01 16.63
CA HIS A 218 20.15 -14.33 18.06
C HIS A 218 19.59 -13.14 18.83
N ILE A 219 18.97 -13.47 19.95
CA ILE A 219 18.32 -12.51 20.83
C ILE A 219 18.67 -12.87 22.27
#